data_908f30f0e20df0cb8ddc7f86d7c9901a
#
_entry.id   908f30f0e20df0cb8ddc7f86d7c9901a
#
_cell.length_a   1.000
_cell.length_b   1.000
_cell.length_c   1.000
_cell.angle_alpha   90.00
_cell.angle_beta   90.00
_cell.angle_gamma   90.00
#
_symmetry.space_group_name_H-M   'P 1'
#
loop_
_entity.id
_entity.type
_entity.pdbx_description
1 polymer ?
#
loop_
_entity_poly.entity_id
_entity_poly.type
_entity_poly.pdbx_seq_one_letter_code
_entity_poly.pdbx_strand_id
1 'polypeptide(L)'
;MKKSIEKITYCFVIIAALFVSFVSFVEPLVMKDINITKVILVLLCYAAVFAGSLTLFRRLSERTLYYLTIAGIFVAVIVQIYIVFHMRLVPEVDLNHIYDYCVDMVETGKISFGESKYFAYNTNNIPLAIVIYYVFRMAAFTGMDYRIAAGLFNVLLILVMYVSAFLILKKVTTIRTTAVYMALLLTNPSFYAYASYYYTDTISAGLVMAAVCFIIYGCYKKKNHWKMIHFLAAGFLIGFATCIRVTSIFIVLAVGVWILLNKYWKKLLTFGIPLVCGLLIFQLAWGGVYRYHVDMDTYDSAITIEHFLMMGSHGNGTYNVKVRFTQDRKIK
;
A
#
# COMPACT_ATOMS: atom_id res chain seq x y z
N MET A 1 -22.81 -19.26 18.64
CA MET A 1 -21.50 -19.43 17.97
C MET A 1 -21.13 -18.21 17.11
N LYS A 2 -21.92 -17.75 16.11
CA LYS A 2 -21.59 -16.59 15.25
C LYS A 2 -21.30 -15.31 16.06
N LYS A 3 -22.20 -14.93 16.98
CA LYS A 3 -22.01 -13.74 17.85
C LYS A 3 -20.78 -13.84 18.76
N SER A 4 -20.41 -15.05 19.19
CA SER A 4 -19.22 -15.24 20.01
C SER A 4 -17.94 -15.08 19.19
N ILE A 5 -17.91 -15.60 17.95
CA ILE A 5 -16.80 -15.43 17.03
C ILE A 5 -16.63 -13.95 16.64
N GLU A 6 -17.73 -13.25 16.34
CA GLU A 6 -17.69 -11.80 16.08
C GLU A 6 -17.10 -11.03 17.26
N LYS A 7 -17.52 -11.32 18.50
CA LYS A 7 -16.97 -10.69 19.69
C LYS A 7 -15.48 -10.98 19.86
N ILE A 8 -15.04 -12.23 19.67
CA ILE A 8 -13.62 -12.62 19.74
C ILE A 8 -12.83 -11.88 18.68
N THR A 9 -13.33 -11.81 17.43
CA THR A 9 -12.68 -11.07 16.35
C THR A 9 -12.56 -9.58 16.68
N TYR A 10 -13.62 -8.94 17.21
CA TYR A 10 -13.56 -7.54 17.64
C TYR A 10 -12.53 -7.34 18.77
N CYS A 11 -12.53 -8.20 19.78
CA CYS A 11 -11.54 -8.13 20.86
C CYS A 11 -10.12 -8.28 20.32
N PHE A 12 -9.89 -9.25 19.43
CA PHE A 12 -8.58 -9.45 18.81
C PHE A 12 -8.13 -8.24 17.99
N VAL A 13 -9.01 -7.66 17.16
CA VAL A 13 -8.71 -6.46 16.37
C VAL A 13 -8.40 -5.26 17.27
N ILE A 14 -9.17 -5.07 18.35
CA ILE A 14 -8.92 -3.99 19.32
C ILE A 14 -7.58 -4.21 20.02
N ILE A 15 -7.28 -5.41 20.49
CA ILE A 15 -6.01 -5.74 21.16
C ILE A 15 -4.84 -5.56 20.19
N ALA A 16 -4.95 -6.04 18.96
CA ALA A 16 -3.93 -5.86 17.94
C ALA A 16 -3.71 -4.37 17.61
N ALA A 17 -4.78 -3.60 17.46
CA ALA A 17 -4.69 -2.15 17.22
C ALA A 17 -4.04 -1.42 18.40
N LEU A 18 -4.41 -1.76 19.64
CA LEU A 18 -3.79 -1.20 20.85
C LEU A 18 -2.32 -1.60 20.96
N PHE A 19 -1.97 -2.85 20.66
CA PHE A 19 -0.59 -3.33 20.67
C PHE A 19 0.25 -2.61 19.62
N VAL A 20 -0.21 -2.50 18.37
CA VAL A 20 0.49 -1.76 17.32
C VAL A 20 0.64 -0.28 17.71
N SER A 21 -0.41 0.34 18.24
CA SER A 21 -0.34 1.72 18.72
C SER A 21 0.66 1.89 19.87
N PHE A 22 0.69 0.93 20.80
CA PHE A 22 1.64 0.93 21.92
C PHE A 22 3.09 0.78 21.43
N VAL A 23 3.35 -0.19 20.54
CA VAL A 23 4.69 -0.39 19.94
C VAL A 23 5.13 0.86 19.19
N SER A 24 4.26 1.40 18.33
CA SER A 24 4.54 2.63 17.56
C SER A 24 4.77 3.85 18.47
N PHE A 25 4.26 3.84 19.69
CA PHE A 25 4.50 4.88 20.68
C PHE A 25 5.81 4.66 21.44
N VAL A 26 6.11 3.41 21.81
CA VAL A 26 7.28 3.06 22.63
C VAL A 26 8.56 3.03 21.79
N GLU A 27 8.49 2.54 20.55
CA GLU A 27 9.66 2.42 19.67
C GLU A 27 10.41 3.77 19.49
N PRO A 28 9.74 4.90 19.20
CA PRO A 28 10.37 6.21 19.17
C PRO A 28 10.98 6.65 20.51
N LEU A 29 10.42 6.21 21.65
CA LEU A 29 10.94 6.57 22.98
C LEU A 29 12.26 5.83 23.30
N VAL A 30 12.47 4.67 22.68
CA VAL A 30 13.68 3.85 22.85
C VAL A 30 14.78 4.27 21.86
N MET A 31 14.43 4.84 20.73
CA MET A 31 15.39 5.35 19.75
C MET A 31 16.00 6.67 20.23
N LYS A 32 17.34 6.68 20.42
CA LYS A 32 18.11 7.81 20.98
C LYS A 32 17.97 9.14 20.19
N ASP A 33 17.55 9.09 18.94
CA ASP A 33 17.53 10.23 18.02
C ASP A 33 16.15 10.89 17.86
N ILE A 34 15.12 10.40 18.54
CA ILE A 34 13.77 10.95 18.41
C ILE A 34 13.47 11.92 19.56
N ASN A 35 13.15 13.15 19.18
CA ASN A 35 12.73 14.17 20.12
C ASN A 35 11.30 13.88 20.65
N ILE A 36 11.23 13.38 21.89
CA ILE A 36 9.99 13.03 22.59
C ILE A 36 8.97 14.18 22.55
N THR A 37 9.42 15.43 22.66
CA THR A 37 8.56 16.61 22.62
C THR A 37 7.82 16.69 21.29
N LYS A 38 8.48 16.38 20.16
CA LYS A 38 7.83 16.36 18.83
C LYS A 38 6.78 15.27 18.73
N VAL A 39 7.05 14.08 19.28
CA VAL A 39 6.07 12.97 19.31
C VAL A 39 4.84 13.36 20.12
N ILE A 40 5.02 13.92 21.31
CA ILE A 40 3.91 14.39 22.17
C ILE A 40 3.11 15.48 21.43
N LEU A 41 3.77 16.43 20.79
CA LEU A 41 3.10 17.51 20.02
C LEU A 41 2.24 16.93 18.90
N VAL A 42 2.76 15.98 18.13
CA VAL A 42 2.00 15.31 17.06
C VAL A 42 0.77 14.59 17.63
N LEU A 43 0.92 13.85 18.73
CA LEU A 43 -0.21 13.17 19.40
C LEU A 43 -1.27 14.16 19.89
N LEU A 44 -0.87 15.28 20.48
CA LEU A 44 -1.77 16.34 20.94
C LEU A 44 -2.50 16.98 19.75
N CYS A 45 -1.83 17.21 18.62
CA CYS A 45 -2.44 17.71 17.40
C CYS A 45 -3.50 16.72 16.88
N TYR A 46 -3.20 15.42 16.86
CA TYR A 46 -4.18 14.38 16.47
C TYR A 46 -5.37 14.33 17.41
N ALA A 47 -5.14 14.37 18.72
CA ALA A 47 -6.22 14.41 19.71
C ALA A 47 -7.10 15.66 19.53
N ALA A 48 -6.48 16.81 19.24
CA ALA A 48 -7.21 18.05 18.97
C ALA A 48 -8.03 17.97 17.68
N VAL A 49 -7.47 17.41 16.59
CA VAL A 49 -8.21 17.17 15.33
C VAL A 49 -9.38 16.22 15.58
N PHE A 50 -9.18 15.14 16.31
CA PHE A 50 -10.23 14.18 16.64
C PHE A 50 -11.35 14.83 17.46
N ALA A 51 -11.02 15.46 18.58
CA ALA A 51 -11.99 16.12 19.45
C ALA A 51 -12.70 17.27 18.74
N GLY A 52 -11.95 18.10 17.99
CA GLY A 52 -12.49 19.18 17.19
C GLY A 52 -13.45 18.70 16.10
N SER A 53 -13.07 17.63 15.37
CA SER A 53 -13.94 17.03 14.36
C SER A 53 -15.22 16.44 14.96
N LEU A 54 -15.13 15.74 16.09
CA LEU A 54 -16.29 15.21 16.79
C LEU A 54 -17.29 16.31 17.21
N THR A 55 -16.80 17.42 17.74
CA THR A 55 -17.64 18.53 18.22
C THR A 55 -18.24 19.33 17.08
N LEU A 56 -17.41 19.69 16.09
CA LEU A 56 -17.84 20.47 14.92
C LEU A 56 -18.82 19.68 14.05
N PHE A 57 -18.50 18.43 13.73
CA PHE A 57 -19.28 17.62 12.79
C PHE A 57 -20.64 17.20 13.37
N ARG A 58 -20.82 17.22 14.70
CA ARG A 58 -22.16 17.04 15.32
C ARG A 58 -23.13 18.18 14.97
N ARG A 59 -22.61 19.38 14.70
CA ARG A 59 -23.42 20.60 14.42
C ARG A 59 -23.71 20.78 12.94
N LEU A 60 -22.99 20.09 12.06
CA LEU A 60 -23.12 20.24 10.61
C LEU A 60 -24.14 19.28 10.02
N SER A 61 -24.79 19.73 8.92
CA SER A 61 -25.70 18.86 8.15
C SER A 61 -24.90 17.76 7.44
N GLU A 62 -25.54 16.62 7.17
CA GLU A 62 -24.92 15.51 6.44
C GLU A 62 -24.46 15.92 5.03
N ARG A 63 -25.22 16.80 4.39
CA ARG A 63 -24.85 17.34 3.07
C ARG A 63 -23.59 18.20 3.15
N THR A 64 -23.47 19.04 4.16
CA THR A 64 -22.28 19.87 4.40
C THR A 64 -21.07 18.98 4.67
N LEU A 65 -21.20 17.97 5.53
CA LEU A 65 -20.10 17.02 5.83
C LEU A 65 -19.64 16.26 4.60
N TYR A 66 -20.55 15.86 3.73
CA TYR A 66 -20.23 15.21 2.46
C TYR A 66 -19.34 16.10 1.58
N TYR A 67 -19.75 17.35 1.36
CA TYR A 67 -18.96 18.27 0.54
C TYR A 67 -17.65 18.70 1.19
N LEU A 68 -17.63 18.91 2.51
CA LEU A 68 -16.39 19.20 3.25
C LEU A 68 -15.38 18.07 3.14
N THR A 69 -15.82 16.81 3.20
CA THR A 69 -14.94 15.65 3.06
C THR A 69 -14.35 15.60 1.66
N ILE A 70 -15.14 15.83 0.61
CA ILE A 70 -14.65 15.87 -0.77
C ILE A 70 -13.66 17.03 -0.95
N ALA A 71 -14.00 18.21 -0.44
CA ALA A 71 -13.11 19.37 -0.50
C ALA A 71 -11.80 19.11 0.24
N GLY A 72 -11.85 18.43 1.40
CA GLY A 72 -10.67 18.01 2.16
C GLY A 72 -9.76 17.07 1.36
N ILE A 73 -10.32 16.08 0.65
CA ILE A 73 -9.55 15.21 -0.25
C ILE A 73 -8.85 16.05 -1.33
N PHE A 74 -9.58 16.97 -1.94
CA PHE A 74 -9.05 17.82 -3.01
C PHE A 74 -7.90 18.71 -2.50
N VAL A 75 -8.08 19.36 -1.35
CA VAL A 75 -7.04 20.17 -0.70
C VAL A 75 -5.81 19.33 -0.36
N ALA A 76 -5.99 18.14 0.22
CA ALA A 76 -4.88 17.23 0.55
C ALA A 76 -4.05 16.88 -0.68
N VAL A 77 -4.71 16.57 -1.80
CA VAL A 77 -4.03 16.25 -3.07
C VAL A 77 -3.29 17.47 -3.63
N ILE A 78 -3.88 18.66 -3.59
CA ILE A 78 -3.20 19.89 -4.03
C ILE A 78 -1.93 20.12 -3.20
N VAL A 79 -2.01 19.96 -1.87
CA VAL A 79 -0.84 20.13 -0.99
C VAL A 79 0.22 19.07 -1.33
N GLN A 80 -0.16 17.82 -1.57
CA GLN A 80 0.78 16.75 -1.96
C GLN A 80 1.44 17.06 -3.32
N ILE A 81 0.69 17.54 -4.31
CA ILE A 81 1.24 17.98 -5.59
C ILE A 81 2.23 19.12 -5.37
N TYR A 82 1.88 20.12 -4.55
CA TYR A 82 2.78 21.21 -4.20
C TYR A 82 4.09 20.69 -3.58
N ILE A 83 4.01 19.72 -2.65
CA ILE A 83 5.18 19.07 -2.05
C ILE A 83 6.05 18.38 -3.11
N VAL A 84 5.46 17.65 -4.04
CA VAL A 84 6.19 16.97 -5.14
C VAL A 84 6.99 17.95 -5.98
N PHE A 85 6.44 19.14 -6.27
CA PHE A 85 7.14 20.14 -7.07
C PHE A 85 8.23 20.90 -6.30
N HIS A 86 8.05 21.15 -5.01
CA HIS A 86 8.91 22.05 -4.22
C HIS A 86 9.81 21.33 -3.23
N MET A 87 9.43 20.14 -2.76
CA MET A 87 10.19 19.35 -1.79
C MET A 87 10.65 18.03 -2.44
N ARG A 88 11.54 18.15 -3.41
CA ARG A 88 12.09 17.00 -4.14
C ARG A 88 12.94 16.15 -3.18
N LEU A 89 12.47 14.97 -2.89
CA LEU A 89 13.22 14.02 -2.10
C LEU A 89 14.37 13.45 -2.94
N VAL A 90 15.56 13.43 -2.39
CA VAL A 90 16.68 12.69 -2.98
C VAL A 90 16.44 11.21 -2.65
N PRO A 91 16.35 10.32 -3.65
CA PRO A 91 16.20 8.90 -3.39
C PRO A 91 17.37 8.38 -2.56
N GLU A 92 17.09 7.56 -1.56
CA GLU A 92 18.11 6.95 -0.70
C GLU A 92 17.94 5.43 -0.66
N VAL A 93 18.99 4.72 -0.32
CA VAL A 93 19.05 3.26 -0.17
C VAL A 93 18.43 2.55 -1.40
N ASP A 94 17.43 1.71 -1.20
CA ASP A 94 16.79 0.91 -2.26
C ASP A 94 16.14 1.78 -3.34
N LEU A 95 15.51 2.89 -2.95
CA LEU A 95 14.87 3.78 -3.89
C LEU A 95 15.89 4.48 -4.82
N ASN A 96 17.10 4.75 -4.32
CA ASN A 96 18.18 5.30 -5.16
C ASN A 96 18.59 4.32 -6.25
N HIS A 97 18.78 3.05 -5.92
CA HIS A 97 19.10 2.02 -6.91
C HIS A 97 17.99 1.86 -7.96
N ILE A 98 16.73 1.91 -7.53
CA ILE A 98 15.57 1.86 -8.44
C ILE A 98 15.59 3.08 -9.37
N TYR A 99 15.79 4.27 -8.80
CA TYR A 99 15.79 5.53 -9.55
C TYR A 99 16.89 5.55 -10.60
N ASP A 100 18.14 5.39 -10.17
CA ASP A 100 19.32 5.49 -11.05
C ASP A 100 19.24 4.48 -12.20
N TYR A 101 18.82 3.24 -11.87
CA TYR A 101 18.72 2.18 -12.87
C TYR A 101 17.59 2.44 -13.87
N CYS A 102 16.45 2.93 -13.41
CA CYS A 102 15.33 3.28 -14.30
C CYS A 102 15.66 4.48 -15.20
N VAL A 103 16.42 5.47 -14.70
CA VAL A 103 16.92 6.59 -15.52
C VAL A 103 17.85 6.06 -16.60
N ASP A 104 18.86 5.26 -16.23
CA ASP A 104 19.81 4.68 -17.19
C ASP A 104 19.10 3.84 -18.27
N MET A 105 18.12 3.03 -17.89
CA MET A 105 17.31 2.26 -18.84
C MET A 105 16.53 3.15 -19.83
N VAL A 106 16.00 4.28 -19.39
CA VAL A 106 15.28 5.20 -20.27
C VAL A 106 16.23 5.94 -21.20
N GLU A 107 17.40 6.38 -20.70
CA GLU A 107 18.39 7.15 -21.46
C GLU A 107 19.18 6.29 -22.45
N THR A 108 19.54 5.06 -22.07
CA THR A 108 20.30 4.15 -22.94
C THR A 108 19.42 3.29 -23.86
N GLY A 109 18.12 3.20 -23.56
CA GLY A 109 17.18 2.32 -24.26
C GLY A 109 17.38 0.82 -23.96
N LYS A 110 18.28 0.45 -23.04
CA LYS A 110 18.47 -0.93 -22.60
C LYS A 110 17.39 -1.33 -21.59
N ILE A 111 16.65 -2.37 -21.89
CA ILE A 111 15.50 -2.81 -21.11
C ILE A 111 15.82 -4.16 -20.42
N SER A 112 16.83 -4.19 -19.55
CA SER A 112 17.15 -5.42 -18.81
C SER A 112 17.56 -5.10 -17.38
N PHE A 113 16.96 -5.79 -16.42
CA PHE A 113 17.35 -5.75 -15.00
C PHE A 113 18.41 -6.81 -14.65
N GLY A 114 18.75 -7.72 -15.56
CA GLY A 114 19.63 -8.85 -15.32
C GLY A 114 21.09 -8.46 -15.04
N GLU A 115 21.57 -7.36 -15.59
CA GLU A 115 22.95 -6.91 -15.43
C GLU A 115 23.21 -6.19 -14.08
N SER A 116 22.18 -5.84 -13.33
CA SER A 116 22.32 -5.12 -12.06
C SER A 116 22.60 -6.05 -10.89
N LYS A 117 23.74 -5.89 -10.25
CA LYS A 117 24.07 -6.60 -9.00
C LYS A 117 23.03 -6.35 -7.91
N TYR A 118 22.45 -5.14 -7.83
CA TYR A 118 21.42 -4.81 -6.87
C TYR A 118 20.16 -5.66 -7.06
N PHE A 119 19.63 -5.71 -8.29
CA PHE A 119 18.42 -6.47 -8.59
C PHE A 119 18.64 -7.98 -8.61
N ALA A 120 19.85 -8.47 -8.88
CA ALA A 120 20.18 -9.87 -8.73
C ALA A 120 19.97 -10.37 -7.28
N TYR A 121 20.21 -9.51 -6.28
CA TYR A 121 19.95 -9.83 -4.87
C TYR A 121 18.53 -9.42 -4.42
N ASN A 122 18.05 -8.26 -4.85
CA ASN A 122 16.79 -7.68 -4.39
C ASN A 122 15.69 -7.82 -5.48
N THR A 123 15.42 -9.05 -5.88
CA THR A 123 14.43 -9.38 -6.93
C THR A 123 13.01 -8.91 -6.59
N ASN A 124 12.70 -8.77 -5.28
CA ASN A 124 11.43 -8.23 -4.79
C ASN A 124 11.18 -6.77 -5.19
N ASN A 125 12.23 -6.01 -5.53
CA ASN A 125 12.13 -4.62 -5.96
C ASN A 125 12.00 -4.45 -7.49
N ILE A 126 12.22 -5.51 -8.28
CA ILE A 126 12.07 -5.48 -9.74
C ILE A 126 10.66 -5.08 -10.18
N PRO A 127 9.58 -5.61 -9.60
CA PRO A 127 8.23 -5.21 -10.02
C PRO A 127 7.97 -3.71 -9.86
N LEU A 128 8.45 -3.11 -8.75
CA LEU A 128 8.37 -1.67 -8.57
C LEU A 128 9.21 -0.95 -9.62
N ALA A 129 10.44 -1.40 -9.87
CA ALA A 129 11.34 -0.79 -10.84
C ALA A 129 10.76 -0.82 -12.26
N ILE A 130 10.11 -1.91 -12.69
CA ILE A 130 9.40 -1.97 -13.98
C ILE A 130 8.29 -0.91 -14.04
N VAL A 131 7.49 -0.74 -12.99
CA VAL A 131 6.44 0.29 -12.96
C VAL A 131 7.04 1.68 -13.05
N ILE A 132 8.10 1.97 -12.29
CA ILE A 132 8.78 3.26 -12.30
C ILE A 132 9.47 3.53 -13.65
N TYR A 133 10.06 2.52 -14.27
CA TYR A 133 10.60 2.64 -15.63
C TYR A 133 9.54 3.13 -16.63
N TYR A 134 8.33 2.57 -16.62
CA TYR A 134 7.27 3.05 -17.51
C TYR A 134 6.81 4.47 -17.18
N VAL A 135 6.76 4.84 -15.91
CA VAL A 135 6.49 6.23 -15.49
C VAL A 135 7.57 7.17 -16.02
N PHE A 136 8.84 6.81 -15.91
CA PHE A 136 9.96 7.61 -16.41
C PHE A 136 9.98 7.69 -17.95
N ARG A 137 9.63 6.61 -18.63
CA ARG A 137 9.48 6.63 -20.09
C ARG A 137 8.38 7.59 -20.55
N MET A 138 7.26 7.64 -19.82
CA MET A 138 6.21 8.66 -20.08
C MET A 138 6.72 10.06 -19.76
N ALA A 139 7.48 10.25 -18.69
CA ALA A 139 8.09 11.52 -18.33
C ALA A 139 9.07 12.01 -19.40
N ALA A 140 9.93 11.12 -19.91
CA ALA A 140 10.86 11.44 -21.01
C ALA A 140 10.14 11.91 -22.27
N PHE A 141 9.01 11.25 -22.61
CA PHE A 141 8.19 11.64 -23.75
C PHE A 141 7.58 13.05 -23.61
N THR A 142 7.27 13.47 -22.39
CA THR A 142 6.67 14.78 -22.08
C THR A 142 7.70 15.85 -21.69
N GLY A 143 8.98 15.50 -21.55
CA GLY A 143 10.04 16.38 -21.03
C GLY A 143 9.90 16.70 -19.55
N MET A 144 9.15 15.89 -18.79
CA MET A 144 8.97 16.07 -17.36
C MET A 144 10.16 15.50 -16.57
N ASP A 145 10.54 16.14 -15.46
CA ASP A 145 11.53 15.61 -14.52
C ASP A 145 11.05 14.26 -13.94
N TYR A 146 11.91 13.25 -13.93
CA TYR A 146 11.59 11.88 -13.52
C TYR A 146 11.09 11.79 -12.06
N ARG A 147 11.67 12.60 -11.15
CA ARG A 147 11.26 12.64 -9.74
C ARG A 147 9.86 13.22 -9.58
N ILE A 148 9.56 14.26 -10.35
CA ILE A 148 8.22 14.86 -10.37
C ILE A 148 7.21 13.86 -10.91
N ALA A 149 7.50 13.18 -12.01
CA ALA A 149 6.62 12.19 -12.60
C ALA A 149 6.31 11.04 -11.63
N ALA A 150 7.34 10.49 -10.99
CA ALA A 150 7.16 9.42 -10.00
C ALA A 150 6.40 9.90 -8.75
N GLY A 151 6.67 11.10 -8.26
CA GLY A 151 5.93 11.70 -7.16
C GLY A 151 4.45 11.92 -7.51
N LEU A 152 4.15 12.42 -8.70
CA LEU A 152 2.76 12.58 -9.18
C LEU A 152 2.05 11.24 -9.34
N PHE A 153 2.74 10.22 -9.84
CA PHE A 153 2.20 8.85 -9.90
C PHE A 153 1.88 8.32 -8.49
N ASN A 154 2.77 8.55 -7.53
CA ASN A 154 2.54 8.18 -6.13
C ASN A 154 1.35 8.94 -5.52
N VAL A 155 1.23 10.25 -5.75
CA VAL A 155 0.07 11.07 -5.33
C VAL A 155 -1.22 10.57 -5.94
N LEU A 156 -1.21 10.13 -7.21
CA LEU A 156 -2.38 9.49 -7.84
C LEU A 156 -2.83 8.25 -7.07
N LEU A 157 -1.91 7.40 -6.63
CA LEU A 157 -2.25 6.19 -5.86
C LEU A 157 -2.70 6.53 -4.42
N ILE A 158 -2.14 7.57 -3.81
CA ILE A 158 -2.65 8.11 -2.54
C ILE A 158 -4.07 8.66 -2.71
N LEU A 159 -4.36 9.36 -3.80
CA LEU A 159 -5.74 9.80 -4.13
C LEU A 159 -6.68 8.61 -4.29
N VAL A 160 -6.26 7.55 -5.00
CA VAL A 160 -7.04 6.31 -5.12
C VAL A 160 -7.33 5.72 -3.74
N MET A 161 -6.35 5.74 -2.82
CA MET A 161 -6.53 5.31 -1.43
C MET A 161 -7.56 6.17 -0.69
N TYR A 162 -7.46 7.50 -0.78
CA TYR A 162 -8.40 8.41 -0.12
C TYR A 162 -9.83 8.23 -0.62
N VAL A 163 -10.01 8.19 -1.95
CA VAL A 163 -11.33 7.98 -2.57
C VAL A 163 -11.90 6.63 -2.16
N SER A 164 -11.09 5.57 -2.20
CA SER A 164 -11.53 4.23 -1.80
C SER A 164 -11.92 4.19 -0.33
N ALA A 165 -11.12 4.78 0.57
CA ALA A 165 -11.44 4.88 1.99
C ALA A 165 -12.75 5.63 2.22
N PHE A 166 -12.94 6.78 1.57
CA PHE A 166 -14.19 7.54 1.63
C PHE A 166 -15.40 6.72 1.17
N LEU A 167 -15.29 6.04 0.03
CA LEU A 167 -16.37 5.21 -0.51
C LEU A 167 -16.70 4.04 0.41
N ILE A 168 -15.69 3.35 0.95
CA ILE A 168 -15.85 2.26 1.91
C ILE A 168 -16.59 2.76 3.15
N LEU A 169 -16.06 3.79 3.80
CA LEU A 169 -16.62 4.35 5.03
C LEU A 169 -18.05 4.84 4.82
N LYS A 170 -18.32 5.58 3.74
CA LYS A 170 -19.68 6.02 3.38
C LYS A 170 -20.64 4.85 3.18
N LYS A 171 -20.15 3.69 2.72
CA LYS A 171 -20.98 2.50 2.48
C LYS A 171 -21.31 1.73 3.74
N VAL A 172 -20.36 1.70 4.70
CA VAL A 172 -20.49 0.84 5.90
C VAL A 172 -20.80 1.61 7.18
N THR A 173 -20.70 2.95 7.16
CA THR A 173 -20.92 3.81 8.32
C THR A 173 -21.85 4.99 8.00
N THR A 174 -22.06 5.88 8.97
CA THR A 174 -22.76 7.17 8.75
C THR A 174 -21.80 8.19 8.13
N ILE A 175 -22.35 9.21 7.45
CA ILE A 175 -21.52 10.29 6.88
C ILE A 175 -20.75 11.07 7.95
N ARG A 176 -21.29 11.20 9.17
CA ARG A 176 -20.59 11.83 10.29
C ARG A 176 -19.36 11.04 10.71
N THR A 177 -19.50 9.73 10.89
CA THR A 177 -18.38 8.83 11.17
C THR A 177 -17.36 8.86 10.04
N THR A 178 -17.83 8.81 8.80
CA THR A 178 -16.96 8.93 7.59
C THR A 178 -16.16 10.22 7.64
N ALA A 179 -16.78 11.36 7.90
CA ALA A 179 -16.11 12.65 7.93
C ALA A 179 -15.02 12.72 9.02
N VAL A 180 -15.29 12.17 10.21
CA VAL A 180 -14.29 12.12 11.30
C VAL A 180 -13.07 11.26 10.90
N TYR A 181 -13.31 10.04 10.39
CA TYR A 181 -12.21 9.18 9.94
C TYR A 181 -11.42 9.79 8.79
N MET A 182 -12.11 10.43 7.83
CA MET A 182 -11.43 11.12 6.74
C MET A 182 -10.65 12.33 7.23
N ALA A 183 -11.14 13.09 8.21
CA ALA A 183 -10.36 14.18 8.79
C ALA A 183 -9.05 13.69 9.40
N LEU A 184 -9.07 12.57 10.15
CA LEU A 184 -7.86 11.95 10.68
C LEU A 184 -6.92 11.43 9.57
N LEU A 185 -7.47 10.79 8.55
CA LEU A 185 -6.69 10.25 7.43
C LEU A 185 -6.04 11.37 6.62
N LEU A 186 -6.79 12.44 6.30
CA LEU A 186 -6.33 13.56 5.50
C LEU A 186 -5.35 14.48 6.25
N THR A 187 -5.36 14.47 7.57
CA THR A 187 -4.39 15.23 8.38
C THR A 187 -3.17 14.40 8.79
N ASN A 188 -3.08 13.14 8.36
CA ASN A 188 -1.94 12.28 8.67
C ASN A 188 -0.67 12.79 7.96
N PRO A 189 0.35 13.27 8.70
CA PRO A 189 1.55 13.87 8.11
C PRO A 189 2.37 12.89 7.28
N SER A 190 2.27 11.58 7.56
CA SER A 190 3.00 10.56 6.81
C SER A 190 2.64 10.58 5.31
N PHE A 191 1.38 10.79 4.96
CA PHE A 191 0.99 10.84 3.54
C PHE A 191 1.49 12.08 2.80
N TYR A 192 1.85 13.13 3.52
CA TYR A 192 2.49 14.32 2.95
C TYR A 192 4.00 14.14 2.86
N ALA A 193 4.62 13.58 3.90
CA ALA A 193 6.06 13.24 3.88
C ALA A 193 6.38 12.23 2.77
N TYR A 194 5.52 11.22 2.60
CA TYR A 194 5.68 10.21 1.56
C TYR A 194 5.15 10.61 0.17
N ALA A 195 4.63 11.82 -0.04
CA ALA A 195 4.13 12.23 -1.35
C ALA A 195 5.22 12.16 -2.44
N SER A 196 6.44 12.60 -2.12
CA SER A 196 7.61 12.53 -3.00
C SER A 196 8.40 11.22 -2.88
N TYR A 197 8.02 10.31 -1.95
CA TYR A 197 8.70 9.03 -1.70
C TYR A 197 7.89 7.88 -2.30
N TYR A 198 8.10 7.62 -3.59
CA TYR A 198 7.36 6.61 -4.37
C TYR A 198 7.94 5.20 -4.15
N TYR A 199 7.56 4.55 -3.06
CA TYR A 199 8.04 3.22 -2.71
C TYR A 199 6.91 2.19 -2.58
N THR A 200 7.26 0.94 -2.34
CA THR A 200 6.32 -0.20 -2.35
C THR A 200 5.11 0.00 -1.44
N ASP A 201 5.30 0.67 -0.30
CA ASP A 201 4.26 0.86 0.72
C ASP A 201 3.09 1.74 0.24
N THR A 202 3.40 2.93 -0.28
CA THR A 202 2.38 3.89 -0.73
C THR A 202 1.69 3.43 -2.00
N ILE A 203 2.47 2.86 -2.93
CA ILE A 203 1.95 2.35 -4.21
C ILE A 203 1.00 1.17 -3.98
N SER A 204 1.40 0.19 -3.17
CA SER A 204 0.55 -0.97 -2.88
C SER A 204 -0.68 -0.61 -2.05
N ALA A 205 -0.58 0.36 -1.12
CA ALA A 205 -1.70 0.78 -0.29
C ALA A 205 -2.88 1.32 -1.12
N GLY A 206 -2.62 2.12 -2.15
CA GLY A 206 -3.66 2.61 -3.06
C GLY A 206 -4.40 1.47 -3.77
N LEU A 207 -3.66 0.51 -4.30
CA LEU A 207 -4.21 -0.66 -4.99
C LEU A 207 -5.01 -1.57 -4.05
N VAL A 208 -4.49 -1.84 -2.85
CA VAL A 208 -5.17 -2.63 -1.81
C VAL A 208 -6.47 -1.97 -1.38
N MET A 209 -6.47 -0.67 -1.10
CA MET A 209 -7.68 0.03 -0.70
C MET A 209 -8.74 0.05 -1.82
N ALA A 210 -8.33 0.20 -3.07
CA ALA A 210 -9.23 0.07 -4.21
C ALA A 210 -9.83 -1.34 -4.31
N ALA A 211 -9.01 -2.38 -4.13
CA ALA A 211 -9.48 -3.77 -4.12
C ALA A 211 -10.51 -4.02 -3.00
N VAL A 212 -10.24 -3.55 -1.78
CA VAL A 212 -11.17 -3.64 -0.64
C VAL A 212 -12.47 -2.88 -0.95
N CYS A 213 -12.38 -1.73 -1.61
CA CYS A 213 -13.56 -0.98 -2.07
C CYS A 213 -14.41 -1.82 -3.03
N PHE A 214 -13.80 -2.44 -4.05
CA PHE A 214 -14.51 -3.33 -4.97
C PHE A 214 -15.14 -4.53 -4.25
N ILE A 215 -14.45 -5.17 -3.30
CA ILE A 215 -14.99 -6.29 -2.50
C ILE A 215 -16.23 -5.84 -1.75
N ILE A 216 -16.14 -4.72 -1.00
CA ILE A 216 -17.26 -4.21 -0.22
C ILE A 216 -18.44 -3.87 -1.16
N TYR A 217 -18.22 -3.10 -2.21
CA TYR A 217 -19.29 -2.76 -3.15
C TYR A 217 -19.88 -3.99 -3.83
N GLY A 218 -19.05 -4.98 -4.17
CA GLY A 218 -19.49 -6.27 -4.70
C GLY A 218 -20.46 -7.00 -3.77
N CYS A 219 -20.22 -6.98 -2.45
CA CYS A 219 -21.10 -7.58 -1.47
C CYS A 219 -22.50 -6.97 -1.46
N TYR A 220 -22.64 -5.69 -1.77
CA TYR A 220 -23.94 -4.99 -1.82
C TYR A 220 -24.66 -5.09 -3.16
N LYS A 221 -24.06 -5.64 -4.21
CA LYS A 221 -24.76 -5.81 -5.49
C LYS A 221 -25.86 -6.88 -5.39
N LYS A 222 -27.00 -6.65 -6.06
CA LYS A 222 -28.10 -7.63 -6.09
C LYS A 222 -27.82 -8.75 -7.08
N LYS A 223 -27.41 -8.41 -8.30
CA LYS A 223 -27.20 -9.36 -9.40
C LYS A 223 -25.83 -10.04 -9.30
N ASN A 224 -25.78 -11.35 -9.51
CA ASN A 224 -24.56 -12.15 -9.33
C ASN A 224 -23.43 -11.76 -10.30
N HIS A 225 -23.72 -11.44 -11.57
CA HIS A 225 -22.70 -11.04 -12.54
C HIS A 225 -21.96 -9.76 -12.09
N TRP A 226 -22.68 -8.77 -11.51
CA TRP A 226 -22.03 -7.58 -10.96
C TRP A 226 -21.16 -7.89 -9.74
N LYS A 227 -21.57 -8.86 -8.90
CA LYS A 227 -20.72 -9.35 -7.80
C LYS A 227 -19.42 -9.91 -8.36
N MET A 228 -19.54 -10.85 -9.33
CA MET A 228 -18.38 -11.49 -9.95
C MET A 228 -17.42 -10.47 -10.56
N ILE A 229 -17.92 -9.47 -11.29
CA ILE A 229 -17.09 -8.41 -11.89
C ILE A 229 -16.33 -7.63 -10.81
N HIS A 230 -16.98 -7.27 -9.69
CA HIS A 230 -16.33 -6.56 -8.62
C HIS A 230 -15.24 -7.40 -7.93
N PHE A 231 -15.50 -8.68 -7.68
CA PHE A 231 -14.51 -9.57 -7.09
C PHE A 231 -13.37 -9.90 -8.06
N LEU A 232 -13.64 -10.02 -9.35
CA LEU A 232 -12.62 -10.17 -10.39
C LEU A 232 -11.69 -8.93 -10.42
N ALA A 233 -12.29 -7.74 -10.46
CA ALA A 233 -11.53 -6.49 -10.44
C ALA A 233 -10.70 -6.34 -9.15
N ALA A 234 -11.26 -6.72 -8.00
CA ALA A 234 -10.53 -6.74 -6.75
C ALA A 234 -9.35 -7.70 -6.80
N GLY A 235 -9.54 -8.92 -7.31
CA GLY A 235 -8.48 -9.90 -7.50
C GLY A 235 -7.36 -9.40 -8.40
N PHE A 236 -7.71 -8.75 -9.51
CA PHE A 236 -6.74 -8.13 -10.42
C PHE A 236 -5.90 -7.06 -9.73
N LEU A 237 -6.53 -6.17 -8.96
CA LEU A 237 -5.82 -5.13 -8.18
C LEU A 237 -4.94 -5.73 -7.08
N ILE A 238 -5.40 -6.79 -6.39
CA ILE A 238 -4.60 -7.51 -5.40
C ILE A 238 -3.42 -8.20 -6.08
N GLY A 239 -3.61 -8.78 -7.26
CA GLY A 239 -2.53 -9.35 -8.06
C GLY A 239 -1.44 -8.31 -8.33
N PHE A 240 -1.82 -7.11 -8.76
CA PHE A 240 -0.88 -6.01 -8.96
C PHE A 240 -0.21 -5.58 -7.65
N ALA A 241 -1.00 -5.34 -6.60
CA ALA A 241 -0.45 -4.96 -5.30
C ALA A 241 0.53 -6.01 -4.75
N THR A 242 0.26 -7.31 -4.95
CA THR A 242 1.10 -8.41 -4.49
C THR A 242 2.43 -8.47 -5.24
N CYS A 243 2.47 -8.10 -6.53
CA CYS A 243 3.73 -7.98 -7.27
C CYS A 243 4.61 -6.87 -6.70
N ILE A 244 4.02 -5.74 -6.30
CA ILE A 244 4.75 -4.63 -5.68
C ILE A 244 5.14 -4.96 -4.23
N ARG A 245 4.22 -5.57 -3.46
CA ARG A 245 4.40 -5.92 -2.06
C ARG A 245 3.66 -7.21 -1.73
N VAL A 246 4.40 -8.28 -1.50
CA VAL A 246 3.87 -9.64 -1.29
C VAL A 246 2.82 -9.71 -0.16
N THR A 247 2.97 -8.90 0.89
CA THR A 247 2.01 -8.85 2.02
C THR A 247 0.59 -8.48 1.61
N SER A 248 0.38 -7.88 0.43
CA SER A 248 -0.95 -7.56 -0.10
C SER A 248 -1.83 -8.80 -0.31
N ILE A 249 -1.23 -10.00 -0.43
CA ILE A 249 -1.96 -11.28 -0.57
C ILE A 249 -2.83 -11.61 0.65
N PHE A 250 -2.51 -11.07 1.83
CA PHE A 250 -3.31 -11.30 3.04
C PHE A 250 -4.77 -10.88 2.92
N ILE A 251 -5.09 -9.97 1.99
CA ILE A 251 -6.49 -9.60 1.69
C ILE A 251 -7.26 -10.80 1.14
N VAL A 252 -6.64 -11.62 0.29
CA VAL A 252 -7.27 -12.84 -0.23
C VAL A 252 -7.57 -13.83 0.91
N LEU A 253 -6.61 -13.99 1.83
CA LEU A 253 -6.80 -14.83 3.02
C LEU A 253 -7.94 -14.29 3.90
N ALA A 254 -7.99 -12.97 4.12
CA ALA A 254 -9.05 -12.34 4.90
C ALA A 254 -10.44 -12.57 4.26
N VAL A 255 -10.56 -12.46 2.95
CA VAL A 255 -11.81 -12.75 2.21
C VAL A 255 -12.15 -14.24 2.32
N GLY A 256 -11.16 -15.14 2.21
CA GLY A 256 -11.35 -16.57 2.40
C GLY A 256 -11.93 -16.89 3.79
N VAL A 257 -11.31 -16.37 4.83
CA VAL A 257 -11.78 -16.51 6.23
C VAL A 257 -13.20 -15.93 6.39
N TRP A 258 -13.47 -14.76 5.80
CA TRP A 258 -14.81 -14.15 5.83
C TRP A 258 -15.88 -15.05 5.16
N ILE A 259 -15.58 -15.67 4.01
CA ILE A 259 -16.47 -16.62 3.33
C ILE A 259 -16.75 -17.83 4.24
N LEU A 260 -15.70 -18.39 4.86
CA LEU A 260 -15.80 -19.55 5.75
C LEU A 260 -16.67 -19.25 6.98
N LEU A 261 -16.38 -18.16 7.70
CA LEU A 261 -17.08 -17.79 8.92
C LEU A 261 -18.55 -17.49 8.69
N ASN A 262 -18.91 -16.98 7.52
CA ASN A 262 -20.30 -16.69 7.17
C ASN A 262 -21.03 -17.89 6.52
N LYS A 263 -20.36 -19.07 6.43
CA LYS A 263 -20.92 -20.27 5.79
C LYS A 263 -21.42 -20.02 4.36
N TYR A 264 -20.76 -19.13 3.63
CA TYR A 264 -21.12 -18.76 2.26
C TYR A 264 -20.57 -19.73 1.20
N TRP A 265 -20.46 -21.01 1.53
CA TRP A 265 -19.95 -22.03 0.59
C TRP A 265 -20.63 -22.00 -0.78
N LYS A 266 -21.97 -21.80 -0.78
CA LYS A 266 -22.75 -21.66 -2.02
C LYS A 266 -22.38 -20.37 -2.80
N LYS A 267 -21.73 -19.40 -2.16
CA LYS A 267 -21.29 -18.13 -2.76
C LYS A 267 -19.80 -18.12 -3.10
N LEU A 268 -19.10 -19.23 -2.90
CA LEU A 268 -17.70 -19.38 -3.30
C LEU A 268 -17.53 -19.09 -4.82
N LEU A 269 -18.48 -19.56 -5.64
CA LEU A 269 -18.50 -19.29 -7.08
C LEU A 269 -18.63 -17.80 -7.42
N THR A 270 -19.35 -17.01 -6.61
CA THR A 270 -19.59 -15.58 -6.89
C THR A 270 -18.60 -14.66 -6.22
N PHE A 271 -17.85 -15.12 -5.22
CA PHE A 271 -16.90 -14.33 -4.46
C PHE A 271 -15.47 -14.84 -4.61
N GLY A 272 -15.21 -16.09 -4.22
CA GLY A 272 -13.87 -16.66 -4.15
C GLY A 272 -13.27 -16.91 -5.52
N ILE A 273 -13.97 -17.62 -6.41
CA ILE A 273 -13.45 -17.95 -7.73
C ILE A 273 -13.15 -16.70 -8.57
N PRO A 274 -14.05 -15.70 -8.70
CA PRO A 274 -13.72 -14.49 -9.45
C PRO A 274 -12.53 -13.72 -8.87
N LEU A 275 -12.40 -13.67 -7.54
CA LEU A 275 -11.26 -13.03 -6.87
C LEU A 275 -9.94 -13.71 -7.26
N VAL A 276 -9.88 -15.03 -7.16
CA VAL A 276 -8.69 -15.82 -7.54
C VAL A 276 -8.43 -15.71 -9.04
N CYS A 277 -9.46 -15.78 -9.87
CA CYS A 277 -9.30 -15.61 -11.33
C CYS A 277 -8.72 -14.23 -11.68
N GLY A 278 -9.21 -13.17 -11.05
CA GLY A 278 -8.67 -11.82 -11.26
C GLY A 278 -7.18 -11.71 -10.90
N LEU A 279 -6.80 -12.30 -9.76
CA LEU A 279 -5.41 -12.38 -9.34
C LEU A 279 -4.56 -13.16 -10.35
N LEU A 280 -5.01 -14.34 -10.77
CA LEU A 280 -4.29 -15.18 -11.73
C LEU A 280 -4.18 -14.51 -13.11
N ILE A 281 -5.23 -13.84 -13.60
CA ILE A 281 -5.18 -13.08 -14.85
C ILE A 281 -4.08 -12.02 -14.78
N PHE A 282 -4.01 -11.27 -13.67
CA PHE A 282 -2.94 -10.30 -13.50
C PHE A 282 -1.58 -10.97 -13.48
N GLN A 283 -1.39 -12.04 -12.70
CA GLN A 283 -0.10 -12.74 -12.59
C GLN A 283 0.37 -13.30 -13.93
N LEU A 284 -0.54 -13.84 -14.75
CA LEU A 284 -0.20 -14.32 -16.09
C LEU A 284 0.23 -13.17 -17.01
N ALA A 285 -0.51 -12.06 -17.02
CA ALA A 285 -0.16 -10.88 -17.80
C ALA A 285 1.17 -10.27 -17.34
N TRP A 286 1.34 -10.16 -16.02
CA TRP A 286 2.58 -9.66 -15.41
C TRP A 286 3.78 -10.56 -15.70
N GLY A 287 3.59 -11.88 -15.71
CA GLY A 287 4.64 -12.83 -16.07
C GLY A 287 5.23 -12.59 -17.47
N GLY A 288 4.41 -12.17 -18.43
CA GLY A 288 4.86 -11.74 -19.76
C GLY A 288 5.72 -10.46 -19.70
N VAL A 289 5.23 -9.45 -19.00
CA VAL A 289 5.96 -8.18 -18.79
C VAL A 289 7.27 -8.42 -18.06
N TYR A 290 7.24 -9.24 -17.02
CA TYR A 290 8.41 -9.57 -16.21
C TYR A 290 9.49 -10.25 -17.04
N ARG A 291 9.16 -11.32 -17.80
CA ARG A 291 10.10 -12.04 -18.68
C ARG A 291 10.72 -11.16 -19.77
N TYR A 292 10.00 -10.15 -20.22
CA TYR A 292 10.52 -9.21 -21.22
C TYR A 292 11.62 -8.31 -20.65
N HIS A 293 11.55 -7.99 -19.35
CA HIS A 293 12.49 -7.07 -18.70
C HIS A 293 13.62 -7.79 -17.96
N VAL A 294 13.46 -9.08 -17.71
CA VAL A 294 14.31 -9.83 -16.80
C VAL A 294 14.88 -11.06 -17.49
N ASP A 295 16.19 -11.10 -17.57
CA ASP A 295 16.90 -12.30 -18.00
C ASP A 295 16.90 -13.32 -16.84
N MET A 296 16.29 -14.48 -17.07
CA MET A 296 16.07 -15.49 -16.02
C MET A 296 17.35 -16.20 -15.59
N ASP A 297 18.41 -16.16 -16.38
CA ASP A 297 19.68 -16.84 -16.08
C ASP A 297 20.50 -16.14 -14.97
N THR A 298 20.11 -14.93 -14.58
CA THR A 298 20.81 -14.11 -13.56
C THR A 298 20.34 -14.33 -12.12
N TYR A 299 19.37 -15.24 -11.85
CA TYR A 299 18.64 -15.31 -10.56
C TYR A 299 19.22 -16.25 -9.50
N ASP A 300 20.29 -16.99 -9.76
CA ASP A 300 20.89 -17.92 -8.78
C ASP A 300 21.37 -17.24 -7.47
N SER A 301 21.42 -15.91 -7.45
CA SER A 301 21.86 -15.11 -6.29
C SER A 301 20.73 -14.41 -5.54
N ALA A 302 19.46 -14.63 -5.92
CA ALA A 302 18.32 -13.96 -5.28
C ALA A 302 18.23 -14.28 -3.78
N ILE A 303 17.91 -13.24 -2.99
CA ILE A 303 17.63 -13.42 -1.55
C ILE A 303 16.37 -14.26 -1.41
N THR A 304 16.49 -15.42 -0.76
CA THR A 304 15.40 -16.36 -0.59
C THR A 304 14.41 -15.90 0.49
N ILE A 305 13.21 -16.48 0.49
CA ILE A 305 12.18 -16.16 1.48
C ILE A 305 12.63 -16.51 2.91
N GLU A 306 13.46 -17.55 3.05
CA GLU A 306 14.05 -17.97 4.32
C GLU A 306 14.92 -16.87 4.93
N HIS A 307 15.64 -16.10 4.09
CA HIS A 307 16.43 -14.97 4.55
C HIS A 307 15.55 -13.88 5.18
N PHE A 308 14.42 -13.54 4.56
CA PHE A 308 13.48 -12.57 5.11
C PHE A 308 12.83 -13.06 6.41
N LEU A 309 12.50 -14.35 6.51
CA LEU A 309 12.00 -14.95 7.74
C LEU A 309 13.04 -14.90 8.86
N MET A 310 14.29 -15.18 8.51
CA MET A 310 15.40 -15.14 9.45
C MET A 310 15.68 -13.71 9.94
N MET A 311 15.65 -12.72 9.05
CA MET A 311 15.78 -11.31 9.44
C MET A 311 14.70 -10.90 10.44
N GLY A 312 13.45 -11.29 10.21
CA GLY A 312 12.33 -11.01 11.13
C GLY A 312 12.43 -11.71 12.48
N SER A 313 13.23 -12.79 12.59
CA SER A 313 13.39 -13.58 13.82
C SER A 313 14.61 -13.17 14.67
N HIS A 314 15.50 -12.32 14.18
CA HIS A 314 16.74 -11.93 14.85
C HIS A 314 16.82 -10.44 15.16
N GLY A 315 17.22 -10.10 16.38
CA GLY A 315 17.44 -8.72 16.80
C GLY A 315 16.16 -7.86 16.71
N ASN A 316 16.27 -6.74 16.03
CA ASN A 316 15.16 -5.79 15.80
C ASN A 316 14.46 -5.98 14.43
N GLY A 317 14.70 -7.09 13.73
CA GLY A 317 14.12 -7.35 12.42
C GLY A 317 14.76 -6.58 11.27
N THR A 318 15.83 -5.84 11.51
CA THR A 318 16.54 -5.09 10.46
C THR A 318 17.52 -5.98 9.70
N TYR A 319 17.89 -5.54 8.49
CA TYR A 319 18.87 -6.20 7.65
C TYR A 319 20.22 -6.36 8.37
N ASN A 320 20.71 -7.58 8.49
CA ASN A 320 21.98 -7.89 9.15
C ASN A 320 23.02 -8.41 8.17
N VAL A 321 24.00 -7.57 7.87
CA VAL A 321 25.11 -7.88 6.94
C VAL A 321 25.87 -9.15 7.34
N LYS A 322 26.05 -9.41 8.65
CA LYS A 322 26.78 -10.60 9.14
C LYS A 322 26.07 -11.92 8.79
N VAL A 323 24.73 -11.91 8.77
CA VAL A 323 23.91 -13.08 8.41
C VAL A 323 24.01 -13.38 6.91
N ARG A 324 24.13 -12.36 6.07
CA ARG A 324 24.33 -12.50 4.63
C ARG A 324 25.64 -13.25 4.30
N PHE A 325 26.76 -12.88 4.93
CA PHE A 325 28.07 -13.50 4.70
C PHE A 325 28.13 -14.98 5.09
N THR A 326 27.31 -15.44 6.03
CA THR A 326 27.27 -16.85 6.43
C THR A 326 26.48 -17.72 5.44
N GLN A 327 25.50 -17.16 4.71
CA GLN A 327 24.82 -17.88 3.63
C GLN A 327 25.68 -18.03 2.38
N ASP A 328 26.37 -16.98 1.95
CA ASP A 328 27.26 -17.02 0.78
C ASP A 328 28.43 -18.02 0.94
N ARG A 329 28.80 -18.36 2.19
CA ARG A 329 29.82 -19.39 2.48
C ARG A 329 29.26 -20.83 2.50
N LYS A 330 27.94 -21.02 2.61
CA LYS A 330 27.34 -22.35 2.59
C LYS A 330 26.87 -22.78 1.21
N ILE A 331 26.85 -21.88 0.23
CA ILE A 331 26.47 -22.11 -1.16
C ILE A 331 27.72 -22.37 -2.05
N LYS A 332 28.92 -22.29 -1.47
CA LYS A 332 30.16 -22.78 -2.10
C LYS A 332 30.56 -24.11 -1.46
#